data_73e9b7311ff5b3bb09da9523e96d2741
#
_entry.id   73e9b7311ff5b3bb09da9523e96d2741
#
_cell.length_a   1.000
_cell.length_b   1.000
_cell.length_c   1.000
_cell.angle_alpha   90.00
_cell.angle_beta   90.00
_cell.angle_gamma   90.00
#
_symmetry.space_group_name_H-M   'P 1'
#
loop_
_entity.id
_entity.type
_entity.pdbx_description
1 polymer ?
#
loop_
_entity_poly.entity_id
_entity_poly.type
_entity_poly.pdbx_seq_one_letter_code
_entity_poly.pdbx_strand_id
1 'polypeptide(L)'
;HCISSAASDVYKRQLMFLASMREKRDELIKCGYEVDYFDMEHQLFKDSYLIKLQTIIEKRNIQQVVLFEVEDKPFENKLLNFLEGIDVHLEVLPSPMFKLARHEFSDFKGHKNTLRMGSFYKDMRKQFDVLLDENNDPIGGRWSFDEDNRKKIPAGTLIPEKFVGKGSSYCESISKSIRKHFQDHPG
;
A
#
# COMPACT_ATOMS: atom_id res chain seq x y z
N HIS A 1 9.57 -27.65 -12.75
CA HIS A 1 10.48 -26.50 -12.60
C HIS A 1 9.76 -25.14 -12.52
N CYS A 2 8.59 -24.94 -13.16
CA CYS A 2 7.82 -23.68 -13.04
C CYS A 2 7.16 -23.47 -11.66
N ILE A 3 6.80 -24.52 -10.97
CA ILE A 3 6.14 -24.45 -9.65
C ILE A 3 7.09 -23.93 -8.58
N SER A 4 8.38 -24.24 -8.65
CA SER A 4 9.39 -23.80 -7.69
C SER A 4 9.70 -22.30 -7.76
N SER A 5 9.53 -21.66 -8.93
CA SER A 5 9.77 -20.22 -9.08
C SER A 5 8.60 -19.39 -8.54
N ALA A 6 7.35 -19.80 -8.76
CA ALA A 6 6.17 -19.13 -8.23
C ALA A 6 6.13 -19.21 -6.69
N ALA A 7 6.39 -20.38 -6.11
CA ALA A 7 6.52 -20.58 -4.67
C ALA A 7 7.59 -19.66 -4.07
N SER A 8 8.75 -19.55 -4.73
CA SER A 8 9.82 -18.63 -4.32
C SER A 8 9.39 -17.17 -4.35
N ASP A 9 8.56 -16.76 -5.31
CA ASP A 9 8.11 -15.38 -5.45
C ASP A 9 7.07 -15.00 -4.41
N VAL A 10 6.13 -15.88 -4.08
CA VAL A 10 5.17 -15.68 -2.98
C VAL A 10 5.90 -15.55 -1.65
N TYR A 11 6.83 -16.46 -1.37
CA TYR A 11 7.66 -16.41 -0.17
C TYR A 11 8.45 -15.09 -0.05
N LYS A 12 9.07 -14.64 -1.13
CA LYS A 12 9.81 -13.37 -1.15
C LYS A 12 8.90 -12.18 -0.87
N ARG A 13 7.69 -12.16 -1.43
CA ARG A 13 6.70 -11.12 -1.16
C ARG A 13 6.27 -11.12 0.30
N GLN A 14 5.93 -12.28 0.86
CA GLN A 14 5.58 -12.42 2.28
C GLN A 14 6.71 -11.91 3.17
N LEU A 15 7.96 -12.34 2.90
CA LEU A 15 9.13 -11.90 3.65
C LEU A 15 9.30 -10.39 3.61
N MET A 16 9.17 -9.77 2.44
CA MET A 16 9.28 -8.34 2.25
C MET A 16 8.20 -7.58 3.05
N PHE A 17 6.93 -7.96 2.90
CA PHE A 17 5.84 -7.30 3.62
C PHE A 17 5.97 -7.39 5.12
N LEU A 18 6.24 -8.59 5.66
CA LEU A 18 6.36 -8.81 7.09
C LEU A 18 7.59 -8.10 7.68
N ALA A 19 8.70 -8.03 6.94
CA ALA A 19 9.87 -7.28 7.35
C ALA A 19 9.57 -5.77 7.41
N SER A 20 8.96 -5.23 6.37
CA SER A 20 8.56 -3.81 6.31
C SER A 20 7.57 -3.45 7.43
N MET A 21 6.62 -4.34 7.75
CA MET A 21 5.69 -4.13 8.86
C MET A 21 6.42 -4.05 10.21
N ARG A 22 7.42 -4.91 10.46
CA ARG A 22 8.21 -4.86 11.69
C ARG A 22 9.07 -3.60 11.77
N GLU A 23 9.69 -3.21 10.67
CA GLU A 23 10.47 -1.96 10.61
C GLU A 23 9.59 -0.74 10.86
N LYS A 24 8.39 -0.72 10.26
CA LYS A 24 7.43 0.37 10.49
C LYS A 24 6.93 0.42 11.93
N ARG A 25 6.67 -0.72 12.56
CA ARG A 25 6.37 -0.80 13.99
C ARG A 25 7.48 -0.13 14.82
N ASP A 26 8.74 -0.50 14.57
CA ASP A 26 9.88 0.03 15.35
C ASP A 26 10.10 1.52 15.10
N GLU A 27 9.86 1.98 13.88
CA GLU A 27 9.86 3.42 13.54
C GLU A 27 8.81 4.17 14.36
N LEU A 28 7.57 3.67 14.38
CA LEU A 28 6.48 4.30 15.13
C LEU A 28 6.77 4.32 16.65
N ILE A 29 7.30 3.24 17.20
CA ILE A 29 7.70 3.18 18.61
C ILE A 29 8.81 4.23 18.90
N LYS A 30 9.80 4.38 18.02
CA LYS A 30 10.85 5.41 18.15
C LYS A 30 10.28 6.83 18.07
N CYS A 31 9.19 7.02 17.33
CA CYS A 31 8.46 8.30 17.26
C CYS A 31 7.56 8.54 18.48
N GLY A 32 7.53 7.65 19.46
CA GLY A 32 6.73 7.78 20.70
C GLY A 32 5.31 7.24 20.61
N TYR A 33 4.95 6.53 19.54
CA TYR A 33 3.63 5.89 19.44
C TYR A 33 3.60 4.57 20.20
N GLU A 34 2.48 4.27 20.84
CA GLU A 34 2.16 2.92 21.31
C GLU A 34 1.68 2.08 20.14
N VAL A 35 2.24 0.88 19.98
CA VAL A 35 1.92 0.02 18.84
C VAL A 35 1.48 -1.36 19.32
N ASP A 36 0.25 -1.76 18.99
CA ASP A 36 -0.21 -3.14 19.14
C ASP A 36 0.16 -3.92 17.87
N TYR A 37 1.07 -4.87 18.00
CA TYR A 37 1.57 -5.66 16.89
C TYR A 37 1.25 -7.15 17.06
N PHE A 38 0.44 -7.69 16.17
CA PHE A 38 0.03 -9.11 16.17
C PHE A 38 0.90 -9.88 15.17
N ASP A 39 2.01 -10.42 15.64
CA ASP A 39 2.86 -11.25 14.81
C ASP A 39 2.34 -12.70 14.68
N MET A 40 3.06 -13.53 13.92
CA MET A 40 2.66 -14.93 13.68
C MET A 40 2.68 -15.82 14.92
N GLU A 41 3.36 -15.42 15.99
CA GLU A 41 3.39 -16.14 17.26
C GLU A 41 2.31 -15.64 18.25
N HIS A 42 1.61 -14.55 17.92
CA HIS A 42 0.57 -14.00 18.78
C HIS A 42 -0.65 -14.90 18.80
N GLN A 43 -1.28 -15.07 19.97
CA GLN A 43 -2.46 -15.93 20.16
C GLN A 43 -3.63 -15.59 19.21
N LEU A 44 -3.83 -14.31 18.93
CA LEU A 44 -4.87 -13.83 18.00
C LEU A 44 -4.41 -13.80 16.53
N PHE A 45 -3.26 -14.38 16.20
CA PHE A 45 -2.72 -14.30 14.83
C PHE A 45 -3.73 -14.76 13.76
N LYS A 46 -4.44 -15.85 14.03
CA LYS A 46 -5.41 -16.46 13.10
C LYS A 46 -6.79 -15.79 13.11
N ASP A 47 -7.06 -14.93 14.08
CA ASP A 47 -8.32 -14.24 14.18
C ASP A 47 -8.46 -13.15 13.13
N SER A 48 -9.71 -12.77 12.84
CA SER A 48 -10.01 -11.73 11.86
C SER A 48 -9.44 -10.37 12.31
N TYR A 49 -9.23 -9.49 11.36
CA TYR A 49 -8.81 -8.11 11.64
C TYR A 49 -9.78 -7.40 12.62
N LEU A 50 -11.09 -7.62 12.43
CA LEU A 50 -12.11 -6.96 13.25
C LEU A 50 -12.08 -7.43 14.72
N ILE A 51 -11.81 -8.72 14.96
CA ILE A 51 -11.64 -9.26 16.32
C ILE A 51 -10.43 -8.62 17.00
N LYS A 52 -9.31 -8.51 16.28
CA LYS A 52 -8.11 -7.85 16.80
C LYS A 52 -8.38 -6.37 17.13
N LEU A 53 -9.06 -5.67 16.24
CA LEU A 53 -9.42 -4.28 16.43
C LEU A 53 -10.36 -4.10 17.65
N GLN A 54 -11.38 -4.93 17.77
CA GLN A 54 -12.29 -4.94 18.93
C GLN A 54 -11.53 -5.16 20.22
N THR A 55 -10.64 -6.14 20.25
CA THR A 55 -9.82 -6.44 21.45
C THR A 55 -8.99 -5.22 21.89
N ILE A 56 -8.42 -4.46 20.93
CA ILE A 56 -7.67 -3.24 21.25
C ILE A 56 -8.60 -2.14 21.78
N ILE A 57 -9.72 -1.91 21.09
CA ILE A 57 -10.70 -0.88 21.46
C ILE A 57 -11.17 -1.11 22.90
N GLU A 58 -11.58 -2.33 23.23
CA GLU A 58 -12.06 -2.69 24.58
C GLU A 58 -10.94 -2.60 25.63
N LYS A 59 -9.78 -3.22 25.35
CA LYS A 59 -8.64 -3.26 26.28
C LYS A 59 -8.12 -1.88 26.67
N ARG A 60 -8.11 -0.96 25.70
CA ARG A 60 -7.56 0.39 25.87
C ARG A 60 -8.63 1.46 26.11
N ASN A 61 -9.89 1.08 26.14
CA ASN A 61 -11.04 2.00 26.24
C ASN A 61 -10.96 3.13 25.19
N ILE A 62 -10.76 2.76 23.93
CA ILE A 62 -10.61 3.70 22.83
C ILE A 62 -11.94 4.40 22.55
N GLN A 63 -11.94 5.73 22.51
CA GLN A 63 -13.11 6.56 22.25
C GLN A 63 -13.15 7.08 20.82
N GLN A 64 -11.99 7.13 20.15
CA GLN A 64 -11.86 7.60 18.77
C GLN A 64 -10.99 6.67 17.95
N VAL A 65 -11.44 6.35 16.76
CA VAL A 65 -10.67 5.62 15.73
C VAL A 65 -10.44 6.54 14.55
N VAL A 66 -9.17 6.73 14.20
CA VAL A 66 -8.77 7.48 13.00
C VAL A 66 -8.16 6.50 12.03
N LEU A 67 -8.62 6.50 10.79
CA LEU A 67 -8.07 5.64 9.75
C LEU A 67 -7.96 6.39 8.42
N PHE A 68 -7.09 5.93 7.57
CA PHE A 68 -7.07 6.39 6.18
C PHE A 68 -8.14 5.67 5.36
N GLU A 69 -8.60 6.32 4.28
CA GLU A 69 -9.46 5.66 3.28
C GLU A 69 -8.88 4.29 2.91
N VAL A 70 -9.72 3.26 2.91
CA VAL A 70 -9.33 1.89 2.59
C VAL A 70 -9.60 1.61 1.12
N GLU A 71 -8.59 1.17 0.38
CA GLU A 71 -8.69 0.97 -1.08
C GLU A 71 -9.43 -0.31 -1.47
N ASP A 72 -9.46 -1.30 -0.60
CA ASP A 72 -10.28 -2.51 -0.76
C ASP A 72 -11.73 -2.23 -0.31
N LYS A 73 -12.62 -1.99 -1.25
CA LYS A 73 -14.03 -1.65 -0.98
C LYS A 73 -14.79 -2.70 -0.16
N PRO A 74 -14.67 -4.01 -0.44
CA PRO A 74 -15.28 -5.05 0.40
C PRO A 74 -14.80 -5.01 1.84
N PHE A 75 -13.51 -4.77 2.07
CA PHE A 75 -12.95 -4.65 3.41
C PHE A 75 -13.36 -3.34 4.08
N GLU A 76 -13.33 -2.22 3.36
CA GLU A 76 -13.81 -0.93 3.86
C GLU A 76 -15.24 -1.03 4.39
N ASN A 77 -16.16 -1.59 3.59
CA ASN A 77 -17.56 -1.73 4.00
C ASN A 77 -17.69 -2.58 5.28
N LYS A 78 -16.93 -3.67 5.39
CA LYS A 78 -16.94 -4.50 6.62
C LYS A 78 -16.41 -3.74 7.82
N LEU A 79 -15.36 -2.96 7.65
CA LEU A 79 -14.73 -2.18 8.72
C LEU A 79 -15.65 -1.05 9.19
N LEU A 80 -16.23 -0.29 8.26
CA LEU A 80 -17.15 0.80 8.59
C LEU A 80 -18.41 0.29 9.29
N ASN A 81 -19.06 -0.74 8.76
CA ASN A 81 -20.24 -1.35 9.40
C ASN A 81 -19.93 -1.87 10.82
N PHE A 82 -18.72 -2.43 11.01
CA PHE A 82 -18.29 -2.86 12.33
C PHE A 82 -18.12 -1.67 13.28
N LEU A 83 -17.46 -0.59 12.84
CA LEU A 83 -17.23 0.59 13.68
C LEU A 83 -18.52 1.37 13.97
N GLU A 84 -19.48 1.40 13.04
CA GLU A 84 -20.82 1.94 13.28
C GLU A 84 -21.61 1.17 14.35
N GLY A 85 -21.30 -0.12 14.52
CA GLY A 85 -21.95 -0.98 15.52
C GLY A 85 -21.38 -0.85 16.95
N ILE A 86 -20.33 -0.06 17.12
CA ILE A 86 -19.67 0.17 18.42
C ILE A 86 -19.61 1.67 18.74
N ASP A 87 -19.61 2.00 20.04
CA ASP A 87 -19.62 3.39 20.50
C ASP A 87 -18.21 4.02 20.45
N VAL A 88 -17.74 4.33 19.23
CA VAL A 88 -16.49 5.03 19.00
C VAL A 88 -16.68 6.14 17.96
N HIS A 89 -16.02 7.27 18.15
CA HIS A 89 -15.96 8.31 17.14
C HIS A 89 -15.06 7.89 15.99
N LEU A 90 -15.58 7.88 14.76
CA LEU A 90 -14.82 7.51 13.56
C LEU A 90 -14.42 8.75 12.75
N GLU A 91 -13.13 8.88 12.48
CA GLU A 91 -12.59 9.87 11.56
C GLU A 91 -11.86 9.17 10.41
N VAL A 92 -12.23 9.49 9.17
CA VAL A 92 -11.61 8.92 7.97
C VAL A 92 -10.81 10.01 7.25
N LEU A 93 -9.52 9.81 7.14
CA LEU A 93 -8.60 10.72 6.47
C LEU A 93 -8.35 10.28 5.01
N PRO A 94 -8.05 11.22 4.10
CA PRO A 94 -7.64 10.87 2.74
C PRO A 94 -6.45 9.92 2.72
N SER A 95 -6.45 8.97 1.80
CA SER A 95 -5.37 8.00 1.65
C SER A 95 -4.05 8.67 1.25
N PRO A 96 -2.94 8.46 1.97
CA PRO A 96 -1.64 9.00 1.59
C PRO A 96 -1.00 8.26 0.39
N MET A 97 -1.63 7.17 -0.08
CA MET A 97 -1.13 6.38 -1.22
C MET A 97 -1.40 7.05 -2.56
N PHE A 98 -2.34 8.00 -2.61
CA PHE A 98 -2.73 8.70 -3.82
C PHE A 98 -2.58 10.21 -3.64
N LYS A 99 -2.11 10.88 -4.68
CA LYS A 99 -1.99 12.34 -4.68
C LYS A 99 -3.36 13.02 -4.75
N LEU A 100 -4.35 12.34 -5.31
CA LEU A 100 -5.72 12.83 -5.47
C LEU A 100 -6.63 12.08 -4.50
N ALA A 101 -7.31 12.80 -3.62
CA ALA A 101 -8.29 12.22 -2.71
C ALA A 101 -9.57 11.78 -3.48
N ARG A 102 -10.36 10.88 -2.89
CA ARG A 102 -11.59 10.36 -3.53
C ARG A 102 -12.60 11.45 -3.84
N HIS A 103 -12.76 12.41 -2.93
CA HIS A 103 -13.68 13.54 -3.17
C HIS A 103 -13.20 14.41 -4.33
N GLU A 104 -11.91 14.74 -4.41
CA GLU A 104 -11.33 15.49 -5.52
C GLU A 104 -11.49 14.77 -6.86
N PHE A 105 -11.34 13.43 -6.87
CA PHE A 105 -11.62 12.63 -8.06
C PHE A 105 -13.10 12.67 -8.45
N SER A 106 -14.01 12.65 -7.47
CA SER A 106 -15.45 12.79 -7.72
C SER A 106 -15.79 14.15 -8.31
N ASP A 107 -15.17 15.22 -7.81
CA ASP A 107 -15.33 16.57 -8.33
C ASP A 107 -14.76 16.69 -9.76
N PHE A 108 -13.59 16.12 -10.00
CA PHE A 108 -13.00 16.06 -11.35
C PHE A 108 -13.89 15.29 -12.33
N LYS A 109 -14.45 14.18 -11.90
CA LYS A 109 -15.38 13.38 -12.68
C LYS A 109 -16.63 14.20 -13.00
N GLY A 110 -17.20 14.89 -12.00
CA GLY A 110 -18.44 15.66 -12.13
C GLY A 110 -19.53 14.84 -12.81
N HIS A 111 -20.21 15.44 -13.79
CA HIS A 111 -21.26 14.79 -14.60
C HIS A 111 -20.72 14.12 -15.88
N LYS A 112 -19.41 13.94 -16.03
CA LYS A 112 -18.84 13.30 -17.22
C LYS A 112 -19.25 11.81 -17.27
N ASN A 113 -19.96 11.43 -18.33
CA ASN A 113 -20.38 10.03 -18.52
C ASN A 113 -19.21 9.09 -18.85
N THR A 114 -18.12 9.63 -19.39
CA THR A 114 -16.93 8.86 -19.76
C THR A 114 -15.68 9.58 -19.32
N LEU A 115 -14.87 8.89 -18.53
CA LEU A 115 -13.51 9.32 -18.17
C LEU A 115 -12.50 8.65 -19.11
N ARG A 116 -11.70 9.49 -19.78
CA ARG A 116 -10.57 9.00 -20.58
C ARG A 116 -9.30 9.13 -19.75
N MET A 117 -8.61 8.02 -19.53
CA MET A 117 -7.37 7.99 -18.75
C MET A 117 -6.33 8.99 -19.26
N GLY A 118 -6.18 9.13 -20.57
CA GLY A 118 -5.23 10.09 -21.15
C GLY A 118 -5.53 11.55 -20.79
N SER A 119 -6.81 11.94 -20.77
CA SER A 119 -7.21 13.30 -20.34
C SER A 119 -6.98 13.48 -18.84
N PHE A 120 -7.38 12.51 -18.03
CA PHE A 120 -7.15 12.51 -16.59
C PHE A 120 -5.67 12.64 -16.27
N TYR A 121 -4.81 11.82 -16.89
CA TYR A 121 -3.37 11.85 -16.72
C TYR A 121 -2.76 13.23 -17.05
N LYS A 122 -3.19 13.82 -18.15
CA LYS A 122 -2.77 15.17 -18.56
C LYS A 122 -3.14 16.23 -17.52
N ASP A 123 -4.40 16.20 -17.04
CA ASP A 123 -4.90 17.16 -16.07
C ASP A 123 -4.17 17.00 -14.72
N MET A 124 -3.93 15.76 -14.27
CA MET A 124 -3.17 15.49 -13.05
C MET A 124 -1.70 15.93 -13.15
N ARG A 125 -1.05 15.73 -14.30
CA ARG A 125 0.31 16.25 -14.52
C ARG A 125 0.36 17.77 -14.39
N LYS A 126 -0.65 18.48 -14.90
CA LYS A 126 -0.76 19.94 -14.77
C LYS A 126 -1.05 20.35 -13.31
N GLN A 127 -1.97 19.68 -12.65
CA GLN A 127 -2.36 20.00 -11.28
C GLN A 127 -1.20 19.80 -10.29
N PHE A 128 -0.37 18.78 -10.50
CA PHE A 128 0.74 18.43 -9.60
C PHE A 128 2.12 18.87 -10.10
N ASP A 129 2.16 19.64 -11.18
CA ASP A 129 3.40 20.14 -11.81
C ASP A 129 4.44 19.03 -12.06
N VAL A 130 3.99 17.94 -12.73
CA VAL A 130 4.84 16.78 -12.97
C VAL A 130 5.34 16.74 -14.40
N LEU A 131 6.66 16.84 -14.59
CA LEU A 131 7.34 16.79 -15.90
C LEU A 131 6.78 17.81 -16.90
N LEU A 132 6.57 19.04 -16.44
CA LEU A 132 6.19 20.19 -17.27
C LEU A 132 7.37 21.15 -17.40
N ASP A 133 7.40 21.89 -18.50
CA ASP A 133 8.27 23.02 -18.71
C ASP A 133 7.65 24.34 -18.20
N GLU A 134 8.35 25.45 -18.35
CA GLU A 134 7.92 26.78 -17.93
C GLU A 134 6.60 27.26 -18.61
N ASN A 135 6.24 26.66 -19.75
CA ASN A 135 5.03 26.98 -20.49
C ASN A 135 3.86 26.03 -20.16
N ASN A 136 4.00 25.14 -19.16
CA ASN A 136 3.08 24.04 -18.85
C ASN A 136 2.92 23.02 -19.98
N ASP A 137 3.94 22.88 -20.83
CA ASP A 137 4.01 21.85 -21.86
C ASP A 137 4.80 20.63 -21.36
N PRO A 138 4.48 19.44 -21.89
CA PRO A 138 5.13 18.22 -21.38
C PRO A 138 6.61 18.16 -21.76
N ILE A 139 7.51 17.97 -20.81
CA ILE A 139 8.90 17.67 -21.05
C ILE A 139 9.01 16.46 -22.00
N GLY A 140 9.79 16.60 -23.08
CA GLY A 140 9.90 15.60 -24.14
C GLY A 140 8.87 15.75 -25.26
N GLY A 141 8.07 16.84 -25.26
CA GLY A 141 7.21 17.24 -26.37
C GLY A 141 5.90 16.44 -26.52
N ARG A 142 5.63 15.46 -25.63
CA ARG A 142 4.38 14.68 -25.66
C ARG A 142 3.93 14.21 -24.27
N TRP A 143 2.62 14.00 -24.14
CA TRP A 143 2.01 13.66 -22.86
C TRP A 143 2.21 12.20 -22.44
N SER A 144 2.39 11.27 -23.37
CA SER A 144 2.61 9.84 -23.08
C SER A 144 3.72 9.29 -23.97
N PHE A 145 4.49 8.39 -23.39
CA PHE A 145 5.55 7.61 -24.03
C PHE A 145 5.23 6.11 -24.06
N ASP A 146 3.99 5.71 -23.79
CA ASP A 146 3.58 4.30 -23.70
C ASP A 146 3.84 3.51 -24.99
N GLU A 147 3.80 4.18 -26.14
CA GLU A 147 4.14 3.58 -27.43
C GLU A 147 5.60 3.09 -27.51
N ASP A 148 6.47 3.68 -26.68
CA ASP A 148 7.90 3.35 -26.65
C ASP A 148 8.22 2.17 -25.73
N ASN A 149 7.31 1.77 -24.83
CA ASN A 149 7.54 0.74 -23.82
C ASN A 149 7.95 -0.62 -24.38
N ARG A 150 7.62 -0.91 -25.62
CA ARG A 150 7.93 -2.17 -26.29
C ARG A 150 9.06 -2.05 -27.32
N LYS A 151 9.64 -0.88 -27.48
CA LYS A 151 10.76 -0.67 -28.40
C LYS A 151 12.05 -1.20 -27.80
N LYS A 152 12.97 -1.64 -28.64
CA LYS A 152 14.31 -2.02 -28.20
C LYS A 152 15.03 -0.79 -27.62
N ILE A 153 15.74 -1.01 -26.54
CA ILE A 153 16.62 0.01 -25.96
C ILE A 153 17.68 0.36 -27.00
N PRO A 154 17.89 1.64 -27.33
CA PRO A 154 18.90 2.06 -28.27
C PRO A 154 20.31 1.60 -27.85
N ALA A 155 21.13 1.26 -28.82
CA ALA A 155 22.53 0.93 -28.55
C ALA A 155 23.25 2.13 -27.90
N GLY A 156 24.06 1.87 -26.90
CA GLY A 156 24.77 2.93 -26.14
C GLY A 156 23.98 3.63 -25.07
N THR A 157 22.71 3.23 -24.80
CA THR A 157 21.95 3.76 -23.67
C THR A 157 22.67 3.41 -22.36
N LEU A 158 22.97 4.43 -21.55
CA LEU A 158 23.52 4.24 -20.21
C LEU A 158 22.45 3.59 -19.32
N ILE A 159 22.73 2.37 -18.90
CA ILE A 159 21.88 1.66 -17.93
C ILE A 159 22.37 2.08 -16.53
N PRO A 160 21.48 2.64 -15.68
CA PRO A 160 21.87 3.02 -14.33
C PRO A 160 22.29 1.78 -13.52
N GLU A 161 23.20 1.96 -12.59
CA GLU A 161 23.60 0.91 -11.68
C GLU A 161 22.39 0.39 -10.89
N LYS A 162 22.37 -0.93 -10.70
CA LYS A 162 21.30 -1.57 -9.94
C LYS A 162 21.39 -1.13 -8.49
N PHE A 163 20.34 -0.47 -8.01
CA PHE A 163 20.24 -0.19 -6.59
C PHE A 163 20.07 -1.50 -5.80
N VAL A 164 20.98 -1.73 -4.88
CA VAL A 164 20.91 -2.87 -3.94
C VAL A 164 20.60 -2.30 -2.56
N GLY A 165 19.36 -2.45 -2.13
CA GLY A 165 18.95 -2.06 -0.79
C GLY A 165 19.63 -2.90 0.29
N LYS A 166 19.74 -2.36 1.49
CA LYS A 166 20.14 -3.13 2.68
C LYS A 166 19.00 -4.07 3.05
N GLY A 167 19.33 -5.34 3.28
CA GLY A 167 18.35 -6.30 3.80
C GLY A 167 17.89 -5.92 5.21
N SER A 168 16.63 -6.26 5.53
CA SER A 168 16.10 -6.08 6.88
C SER A 168 16.76 -7.06 7.87
N SER A 169 17.05 -6.58 9.09
CA SER A 169 17.51 -7.42 10.18
C SER A 169 16.49 -8.49 10.61
N TYR A 170 15.23 -8.30 10.23
CA TYR A 170 14.13 -9.23 10.51
C TYR A 170 14.03 -10.42 9.55
N CYS A 171 14.75 -10.42 8.43
CA CYS A 171 14.60 -11.43 7.38
C CYS A 171 14.78 -12.87 7.90
N GLU A 172 15.78 -13.12 8.74
CA GLU A 172 16.03 -14.47 9.26
C GLU A 172 14.91 -14.96 10.18
N SER A 173 14.51 -14.15 11.16
CA SER A 173 13.46 -14.52 12.12
C SER A 173 12.11 -14.72 11.43
N ILE A 174 11.75 -13.83 10.50
CA ILE A 174 10.52 -13.94 9.72
C ILE A 174 10.54 -15.18 8.82
N SER A 175 11.67 -15.46 8.19
CA SER A 175 11.86 -16.65 7.37
C SER A 175 11.56 -17.95 8.16
N LYS A 176 12.05 -18.03 9.40
CA LYS A 176 11.76 -19.15 10.31
C LYS A 176 10.26 -19.23 10.64
N SER A 177 9.63 -18.12 10.97
CA SER A 177 8.19 -18.08 11.28
C SER A 177 7.32 -18.43 10.06
N ILE A 178 7.63 -17.93 8.87
CA ILE A 178 6.91 -18.31 7.64
C ILE A 178 6.97 -19.82 7.42
N ARG A 179 8.15 -20.41 7.51
CA ARG A 179 8.32 -21.87 7.34
C ARG A 179 7.53 -22.67 8.38
N LYS A 180 7.45 -22.19 9.62
CA LYS A 180 6.70 -22.84 10.69
C LYS A 180 5.20 -22.79 10.48
N HIS A 181 4.65 -21.63 10.09
CA HIS A 181 3.21 -21.39 10.05
C HIS A 181 2.57 -21.65 8.69
N PHE A 182 3.36 -21.67 7.60
CA PHE A 182 2.88 -21.77 6.22
C PHE A 182 3.55 -22.88 5.41
N GLN A 183 4.10 -23.91 6.09
CA GLN A 183 4.77 -25.03 5.42
C GLN A 183 3.87 -25.80 4.45
N ASP A 184 2.55 -25.84 4.74
CA ASP A 184 1.55 -26.56 3.95
C ASP A 184 0.87 -25.67 2.90
N HIS A 185 1.30 -24.42 2.75
CA HIS A 185 0.81 -23.51 1.75
C HIS A 185 1.75 -23.51 0.54
N PRO A 186 1.36 -24.20 -0.56
CA PRO A 186 2.14 -24.15 -1.80
C PRO A 186 2.01 -22.75 -2.39
N GLY A 187 3.07 -21.99 -2.30
CA GLY A 187 3.16 -20.66 -2.89
C GLY A 187 4.11 -20.65 -4.06
#